data_c23bb6cfa1c135802abbe94c3323df1d
#
_entry.id   c23bb6cfa1c135802abbe94c3323df1d
#
_cell.length_a   1.000
_cell.length_b   1.000
_cell.length_c   1.000
_cell.angle_alpha   90.00
_cell.angle_beta   90.00
_cell.angle_gamma   90.00
#
_symmetry.space_group_name_H-M   'P 1'
#
loop_
_entity.id
_entity.type
_entity.pdbx_description
1 polymer ?
#
loop_
_entity_poly.entity_id
_entity_poly.type
_entity_poly.pdbx_seq_one_letter_code
_entity_poly.pdbx_strand_id
1 'polypeptide(L)'
;HFAPDGVCYEGPAYWGYTNMYLSLLLKALNDNLGEDFGISEMVGVDKSVLYYMHSTSPSGKIFNFANSGSTAPAAEPIYFYFSRAFNQPEVAAFYRDILSKTVQSGNYFRFYFLSIPWYDTASSPADALPKLKVYEGINDIIVFNGNRNIPNSLYLIAKTGDPDMAHQQLDI
;
A
#
# COMPACT_ATOMS: atom_id res chain seq x y z
N HIS A 1 -5.05 -3.24 -13.43
CA HIS A 1 -4.19 -2.26 -12.76
C HIS A 1 -3.37 -2.90 -11.64
N PHE A 2 -3.94 -3.83 -10.88
CA PHE A 2 -3.27 -4.52 -9.76
C PHE A 2 -2.91 -5.98 -10.05
N ALA A 3 -3.36 -6.55 -11.17
CA ALA A 3 -3.06 -7.93 -11.52
C ALA A 3 -1.58 -8.11 -11.92
N PRO A 4 -0.97 -9.26 -11.57
CA PRO A 4 -1.53 -10.33 -10.72
C PRO A 4 -1.28 -10.12 -9.22
N ASP A 5 -0.33 -9.28 -8.82
CA ASP A 5 0.26 -9.25 -7.47
C ASP A 5 0.07 -7.93 -6.72
N GLY A 6 -0.80 -7.06 -7.21
CA GLY A 6 -1.16 -5.82 -6.50
C GLY A 6 -0.27 -4.62 -6.82
N VAL A 7 0.65 -4.75 -7.75
CA VAL A 7 1.56 -3.64 -8.15
C VAL A 7 0.78 -2.55 -8.88
N CYS A 8 1.00 -1.30 -8.47
CA CYS A 8 0.54 -0.14 -9.22
C CYS A 8 1.68 0.38 -10.10
N TYR A 9 1.58 0.21 -11.40
CA TYR A 9 2.62 0.60 -12.36
C TYR A 9 2.88 2.11 -12.40
N GLU A 10 1.91 2.92 -12.01
CA GLU A 10 2.04 4.39 -11.92
C GLU A 10 2.73 4.85 -10.63
N GLY A 11 3.16 3.93 -9.81
CA GLY A 11 3.90 4.21 -8.58
C GLY A 11 3.05 4.41 -7.33
N PRO A 12 3.70 4.50 -6.17
CA PRO A 12 3.05 4.54 -4.87
C PRO A 12 2.08 5.72 -4.66
N ALA A 13 2.33 6.87 -5.28
CA ALA A 13 1.44 8.03 -5.14
C ALA A 13 0.06 7.77 -5.77
N TYR A 14 0.04 7.25 -7.01
CA TYR A 14 -1.21 6.88 -7.68
C TYR A 14 -1.84 5.63 -7.08
N TRP A 15 -1.02 4.74 -6.49
CA TRP A 15 -1.54 3.64 -5.68
C TRP A 15 -2.45 4.17 -4.55
N GLY A 16 -1.98 5.14 -3.77
CA GLY A 16 -2.76 5.74 -2.69
C GLY A 16 -4.04 6.39 -3.20
N TYR A 17 -3.93 7.18 -4.26
CA TYR A 17 -5.08 7.83 -4.89
C TYR A 17 -6.14 6.82 -5.34
N THR A 18 -5.74 5.81 -6.11
CA THR A 18 -6.65 4.78 -6.64
C THR A 18 -7.31 3.98 -5.52
N ASN A 19 -6.53 3.50 -4.55
CA ASN A 19 -7.06 2.67 -3.47
C ASN A 19 -7.95 3.44 -2.51
N MET A 20 -7.72 4.75 -2.32
CA MET A 20 -8.62 5.57 -1.50
C MET A 20 -10.03 5.60 -2.10
N TYR A 21 -10.15 5.87 -3.39
CA TYR A 21 -11.46 5.88 -4.05
C TYR A 21 -12.06 4.49 -4.20
N LEU A 22 -11.24 3.46 -4.42
CA LEU A 22 -11.69 2.07 -4.42
C LEU A 22 -12.28 1.68 -3.05
N SER A 23 -11.62 2.01 -1.95
CA SER A 23 -12.11 1.73 -0.60
C SER A 23 -13.44 2.42 -0.32
N LEU A 24 -13.59 3.67 -0.75
CA LEU A 24 -14.85 4.41 -0.62
C LEU A 24 -15.97 3.77 -1.45
N LEU A 25 -15.66 3.37 -2.67
CA LEU A 25 -16.62 2.69 -3.56
C LEU A 25 -17.07 1.35 -2.95
N LEU A 26 -16.12 0.48 -2.59
CA LEU A 26 -16.42 -0.81 -1.99
C LEU A 26 -17.24 -0.67 -0.71
N LYS A 27 -16.87 0.28 0.16
CA LYS A 27 -17.63 0.56 1.38
C LYS A 27 -19.05 1.03 1.07
N ALA A 28 -19.22 1.94 0.11
CA ALA A 28 -20.53 2.45 -0.27
C ALA A 28 -21.42 1.36 -0.88
N LEU A 29 -20.86 0.50 -1.74
CA LEU A 29 -21.60 -0.62 -2.34
C LEU A 29 -22.04 -1.62 -1.28
N ASN A 30 -21.15 -2.06 -0.43
CA ASN A 30 -21.47 -3.02 0.63
C ASN A 30 -22.49 -2.46 1.64
N ASP A 31 -22.38 -1.19 2.04
CA ASP A 31 -23.29 -0.59 3.01
C ASP A 31 -24.70 -0.36 2.46
N ASN A 32 -24.83 -0.02 1.19
CA ASN A 32 -26.12 0.34 0.61
C ASN A 32 -26.79 -0.77 -0.20
N LEU A 33 -25.98 -1.66 -0.81
CA LEU A 33 -26.48 -2.72 -1.70
C LEU A 33 -26.22 -4.12 -1.11
N GLY A 34 -25.35 -4.25 -0.11
CA GLY A 34 -25.01 -5.53 0.53
C GLY A 34 -24.01 -6.37 -0.28
N GLU A 35 -23.52 -5.86 -1.41
CA GLU A 35 -22.56 -6.54 -2.27
C GLU A 35 -21.71 -5.53 -3.05
N ASP A 36 -20.52 -5.93 -3.48
CA ASP A 36 -19.61 -5.10 -4.26
C ASP A 36 -19.46 -5.56 -5.73
N PHE A 37 -20.33 -6.45 -6.20
CA PHE A 37 -20.34 -7.01 -7.54
C PHE A 37 -19.03 -7.69 -7.96
N GLY A 38 -18.31 -8.27 -7.01
CA GLY A 38 -17.05 -8.97 -7.23
C GLY A 38 -15.84 -8.05 -7.46
N ILE A 39 -15.96 -6.75 -7.20
CA ILE A 39 -14.83 -5.82 -7.38
C ILE A 39 -13.69 -6.14 -6.42
N SER A 40 -13.97 -6.48 -5.16
CA SER A 40 -12.95 -6.87 -4.18
C SER A 40 -12.25 -8.20 -4.53
N GLU A 41 -12.89 -9.05 -5.32
CA GLU A 41 -12.36 -10.35 -5.77
C GLU A 41 -11.49 -10.25 -7.03
N MET A 42 -11.41 -9.06 -7.65
CA MET A 42 -10.56 -8.87 -8.82
C MET A 42 -9.09 -9.13 -8.48
N VAL A 43 -8.41 -9.83 -9.38
CA VAL A 43 -7.03 -10.30 -9.18
C VAL A 43 -6.10 -9.15 -8.79
N GLY A 44 -5.41 -9.30 -7.67
CA GLY A 44 -4.41 -8.37 -7.16
C GLY A 44 -4.95 -7.25 -6.27
N VAL A 45 -6.28 -7.09 -6.16
CA VAL A 45 -6.86 -6.04 -5.29
C VAL A 45 -6.49 -6.30 -3.83
N ASP A 46 -6.67 -7.52 -3.34
CA ASP A 46 -6.34 -7.95 -1.99
C ASP A 46 -4.84 -7.79 -1.65
N LYS A 47 -3.97 -7.90 -2.65
CA LYS A 47 -2.50 -7.84 -2.47
C LYS A 47 -1.93 -6.43 -2.58
N SER A 48 -2.71 -5.48 -3.07
CA SER A 48 -2.19 -4.15 -3.45
C SER A 48 -1.60 -3.39 -2.27
N VAL A 49 -2.15 -3.54 -1.07
CA VAL A 49 -1.63 -2.88 0.12
C VAL A 49 -0.33 -3.53 0.63
N LEU A 50 -0.17 -4.84 0.46
CA LEU A 50 1.07 -5.55 0.82
C LEU A 50 2.23 -5.11 -0.08
N TYR A 51 1.96 -4.89 -1.37
CA TYR A 51 2.93 -4.27 -2.28
C TYR A 51 3.40 -2.91 -1.75
N TYR A 52 2.47 -2.05 -1.34
CA TYR A 52 2.81 -0.72 -0.83
C TYR A 52 3.64 -0.79 0.47
N MET A 53 3.27 -1.70 1.37
CA MET A 53 4.05 -1.94 2.60
C MET A 53 5.48 -2.40 2.28
N HIS A 54 5.66 -3.30 1.31
CA HIS A 54 6.99 -3.72 0.84
C HIS A 54 7.77 -2.58 0.18
N SER A 55 7.09 -1.70 -0.54
CA SER A 55 7.71 -0.52 -1.16
C SER A 55 8.14 0.55 -0.15
N THR A 56 7.79 0.37 1.13
CA THR A 56 8.23 1.24 2.22
C THR A 56 9.43 0.62 2.93
N SER A 57 10.54 1.34 2.94
CA SER A 57 11.79 0.91 3.58
C SER A 57 11.68 0.91 5.11
N PRO A 58 12.59 0.22 5.85
CA PRO A 58 12.66 0.29 7.31
C PRO A 58 12.87 1.70 7.85
N SER A 59 13.52 2.60 7.08
CA SER A 59 13.68 4.01 7.44
C SER A 59 12.42 4.86 7.20
N GLY A 60 11.33 4.27 6.69
CA GLY A 60 10.07 4.96 6.42
C GLY A 60 10.02 5.74 5.11
N LYS A 61 10.98 5.54 4.22
CA LYS A 61 10.94 6.13 2.87
C LYS A 61 10.28 5.18 1.88
N ILE A 62 9.58 5.73 0.91
CA ILE A 62 8.93 4.94 -0.15
C ILE A 62 9.87 4.83 -1.35
N PHE A 63 9.84 3.68 -2.03
CA PHE A 63 10.49 3.51 -3.32
C PHE A 63 9.84 4.43 -4.36
N ASN A 64 10.61 5.41 -4.81
CA ASN A 64 10.12 6.44 -5.73
C ASN A 64 10.39 6.05 -7.18
N PHE A 65 9.35 5.75 -7.90
CA PHE A 65 9.39 5.58 -9.35
C PHE A 65 8.14 6.21 -9.97
N ALA A 66 8.14 6.36 -11.28
CA ALA A 66 7.08 7.08 -12.01
C ALA A 66 6.84 8.48 -11.38
N ASN A 67 5.62 8.84 -11.10
CA ASN A 67 5.27 10.16 -10.54
C ASN A 67 5.27 10.21 -9.00
N SER A 68 6.00 9.32 -8.34
CA SER A 68 6.04 9.26 -6.88
C SER A 68 7.29 9.92 -6.31
N GLY A 69 7.13 10.65 -5.22
CA GLY A 69 8.25 11.10 -4.39
C GLY A 69 8.68 10.03 -3.37
N SER A 70 9.84 10.22 -2.75
CA SER A 70 10.39 9.32 -1.72
C SER A 70 9.95 9.66 -0.29
N THR A 71 8.90 10.45 -0.13
CA THR A 71 8.39 10.86 1.18
C THR A 71 7.81 9.67 1.96
N ALA A 72 7.70 9.84 3.28
CA ALA A 72 7.05 8.84 4.12
C ALA A 72 5.60 8.56 3.67
N PRO A 73 5.08 7.35 3.94
CA PRO A 73 3.69 7.02 3.65
C PRO A 73 2.72 8.04 4.24
N ALA A 74 1.72 8.41 3.45
CA ALA A 74 0.64 9.25 3.95
C ALA A 74 -0.26 8.46 4.93
N ALA A 75 -0.83 9.16 5.89
CA ALA A 75 -1.84 8.59 6.77
C ALA A 75 -3.19 8.50 6.05
N GLU A 76 -3.38 7.42 5.34
CA GLU A 76 -4.60 7.15 4.58
C GLU A 76 -5.40 6.02 5.23
N PRO A 77 -6.70 6.19 5.48
CA PRO A 77 -7.52 5.20 6.18
C PRO A 77 -7.75 3.89 5.40
N ILE A 78 -7.36 3.85 4.12
CA ILE A 78 -7.44 2.67 3.27
C ILE A 78 -6.81 1.42 3.90
N TYR A 79 -5.75 1.60 4.69
CA TYR A 79 -5.07 0.49 5.34
C TYR A 79 -5.98 -0.24 6.35
N PHE A 80 -6.77 0.49 7.13
CA PHE A 80 -7.74 -0.13 8.03
C PHE A 80 -8.88 -0.79 7.27
N TYR A 81 -9.33 -0.19 6.17
CA TYR A 81 -10.33 -0.80 5.31
C TYR A 81 -9.82 -2.13 4.74
N PHE A 82 -8.63 -2.14 4.14
CA PHE A 82 -8.02 -3.34 3.56
C PHE A 82 -7.72 -4.42 4.61
N SER A 83 -7.22 -4.02 5.79
CA SER A 83 -6.98 -4.95 6.89
C SER A 83 -8.22 -5.77 7.21
N ARG A 84 -9.38 -5.12 7.32
CA ARG A 84 -10.65 -5.79 7.61
C ARG A 84 -11.21 -6.56 6.40
N ALA A 85 -11.24 -5.91 5.24
CA ALA A 85 -11.84 -6.50 4.04
C ALA A 85 -11.13 -7.78 3.60
N PHE A 86 -9.81 -7.83 3.77
CA PHE A 86 -8.96 -8.94 3.29
C PHE A 86 -8.29 -9.74 4.42
N ASN A 87 -8.68 -9.51 5.68
CA ASN A 87 -8.13 -10.20 6.85
C ASN A 87 -6.59 -10.14 6.93
N GLN A 88 -6.05 -8.93 6.86
CA GLN A 88 -4.61 -8.61 6.85
C GLN A 88 -4.21 -7.80 8.09
N PRO A 89 -4.10 -8.41 9.28
CA PRO A 89 -3.85 -7.70 10.53
C PRO A 89 -2.49 -6.96 10.58
N GLU A 90 -1.51 -7.39 9.80
CA GLU A 90 -0.23 -6.70 9.63
C GLU A 90 -0.37 -5.32 9.00
N VAL A 91 -1.38 -5.14 8.14
CA VAL A 91 -1.70 -3.85 7.51
C VAL A 91 -2.21 -2.85 8.55
N ALA A 92 -3.09 -3.29 9.46
CA ALA A 92 -3.57 -2.44 10.56
C ALA A 92 -2.43 -2.04 11.49
N ALA A 93 -1.54 -2.97 11.82
CA ALA A 93 -0.37 -2.69 12.67
C ALA A 93 0.56 -1.65 12.02
N PHE A 94 0.88 -1.83 10.74
CA PHE A 94 1.68 -0.90 9.96
C PHE A 94 1.06 0.51 9.94
N TYR A 95 -0.23 0.60 9.70
CA TYR A 95 -0.90 1.89 9.60
C TYR A 95 -1.01 2.61 10.95
N ARG A 96 -1.21 1.91 12.06
CA ARG A 96 -1.24 2.55 13.39
C ARG A 96 0.06 3.29 13.70
N ASP A 97 1.21 2.75 13.30
CA ASP A 97 2.49 3.45 13.45
C ASP A 97 2.55 4.73 12.63
N ILE A 98 2.12 4.69 11.36
CA ILE A 98 2.04 5.86 10.48
C ILE A 98 1.06 6.89 11.06
N LEU A 99 -0.12 6.47 11.48
CA LEU A 99 -1.16 7.34 12.04
C LEU A 99 -0.67 8.04 13.31
N SER A 100 0.01 7.32 14.20
CA SER A 100 0.59 7.90 15.40
C SER A 100 1.59 9.02 15.08
N LYS A 101 2.48 8.80 14.13
CA LYS A 101 3.44 9.81 13.66
C LYS A 101 2.76 11.00 13.01
N THR A 102 1.71 10.75 12.23
CA THR A 102 0.91 11.81 11.59
C THR A 102 0.19 12.68 12.61
N VAL A 103 -0.42 12.07 13.63
CA VAL A 103 -1.07 12.81 14.72
C VAL A 103 -0.08 13.70 15.45
N GLN A 104 1.13 13.21 15.71
CA GLN A 104 2.19 13.98 16.38
C GLN A 104 2.70 15.14 15.51
N SER A 105 2.79 14.97 14.19
CA SER A 105 3.29 16.00 13.27
C SER A 105 2.23 17.00 12.83
N GLY A 106 0.94 16.68 12.97
CA GLY A 106 -0.17 17.51 12.50
C GLY A 106 -0.35 17.54 10.97
N ASN A 107 0.37 16.72 10.22
CA ASN A 107 0.29 16.66 8.75
C ASN A 107 -0.81 15.71 8.30
N TYR A 108 -2.03 16.20 8.29
CA TYR A 108 -3.19 15.40 7.93
C TYR A 108 -3.50 15.43 6.44
N PHE A 109 -3.76 14.25 5.87
CA PHE A 109 -4.33 14.13 4.55
C PHE A 109 -5.86 14.28 4.60
N ARG A 110 -6.48 14.71 3.50
CA ARG A 110 -7.91 15.10 3.47
C ARG A 110 -8.92 14.06 3.98
N PHE A 111 -8.62 12.77 3.86
CA PHE A 111 -9.51 11.69 4.27
C PHE A 111 -9.12 11.04 5.62
N TYR A 112 -8.10 11.56 6.30
CA TYR A 112 -7.57 10.92 7.51
C TYR A 112 -8.63 10.69 8.59
N PHE A 113 -9.67 11.52 8.65
CA PHE A 113 -10.77 11.40 9.62
C PHE A 113 -11.51 10.07 9.51
N LEU A 114 -11.51 9.40 8.35
CA LEU A 114 -12.08 8.07 8.17
C LEU A 114 -11.29 7.00 8.94
N SER A 115 -10.09 7.30 9.42
CA SER A 115 -9.36 6.42 10.32
C SER A 115 -10.11 6.15 11.63
N ILE A 116 -11.04 7.02 12.04
CA ILE A 116 -11.84 6.83 13.24
C ILE A 116 -12.88 5.71 13.04
N PRO A 117 -13.82 5.81 12.07
CA PRO A 117 -14.82 4.76 11.87
C PRO A 117 -14.24 3.46 11.29
N TRP A 118 -13.10 3.53 10.63
CA TRP A 118 -12.43 2.35 10.06
C TRP A 118 -11.35 1.77 10.97
N TYR A 119 -11.13 2.36 12.15
CA TYR A 119 -10.07 1.94 13.06
C TYR A 119 -10.09 0.43 13.30
N ASP A 120 -8.94 -0.21 13.11
CA ASP A 120 -8.76 -1.64 13.31
C ASP A 120 -7.69 -1.89 14.39
N THR A 121 -8.06 -2.67 15.40
CA THR A 121 -7.17 -3.07 16.49
C THR A 121 -6.42 -4.37 16.21
N ALA A 122 -6.75 -5.04 15.09
CA ALA A 122 -6.05 -6.26 14.70
C ALA A 122 -4.53 -6.02 14.65
N SER A 123 -3.76 -7.00 15.06
CA SER A 123 -2.32 -6.93 15.04
C SER A 123 -1.70 -8.27 14.67
N SER A 124 -0.67 -8.19 13.86
CA SER A 124 0.26 -9.26 13.58
C SER A 124 1.67 -8.70 13.73
N PRO A 125 2.68 -9.52 14.02
CA PRO A 125 4.06 -9.05 14.03
C PRO A 125 4.41 -8.37 12.70
N ALA A 126 5.17 -7.28 12.75
CA ALA A 126 5.64 -6.57 11.56
C ALA A 126 6.50 -7.46 10.64
N ASP A 127 6.98 -8.59 11.15
CA ASP A 127 7.78 -9.59 10.43
C ASP A 127 6.92 -10.56 9.59
N ALA A 128 5.60 -10.38 9.55
CA ALA A 128 4.69 -11.24 8.77
C ALA A 128 4.94 -11.17 7.26
N LEU A 129 5.52 -10.05 6.77
CA LEU A 129 5.88 -9.91 5.37
C LEU A 129 7.17 -10.67 5.04
N PRO A 130 7.22 -11.39 3.91
CA PRO A 130 8.43 -12.07 3.47
C PRO A 130 9.58 -11.06 3.26
N LYS A 131 10.80 -11.45 3.65
CA LYS A 131 12.00 -10.62 3.47
C LYS A 131 12.37 -10.42 2.00
N LEU A 132 12.10 -11.41 1.18
CA LEU A 132 12.30 -11.35 -0.27
C LEU A 132 10.97 -11.63 -0.95
N LYS A 133 10.55 -10.73 -1.82
CA LYS A 133 9.34 -10.90 -2.63
C LYS A 133 9.61 -10.38 -4.05
N VAL A 134 9.18 -11.17 -5.01
CA VAL A 134 9.05 -10.74 -6.40
C VAL A 134 7.57 -10.47 -6.64
N TYR A 135 7.27 -9.32 -7.14
CA TYR A 135 5.95 -8.92 -7.63
C TYR A 135 5.97 -9.00 -9.14
N GLU A 136 5.08 -9.81 -9.69
CA GLU A 136 4.91 -9.97 -11.13
C GLU A 136 3.86 -8.99 -11.64
N GLY A 137 4.03 -8.49 -12.83
CA GLY A 137 3.08 -7.57 -13.43
C GLY A 137 3.61 -6.93 -14.71
N ILE A 138 3.05 -5.79 -15.07
CA ILE A 138 3.58 -4.97 -16.18
C ILE A 138 5.00 -4.51 -15.87
N ASN A 139 5.27 -4.25 -14.59
CA ASN A 139 6.61 -4.00 -14.06
C ASN A 139 6.88 -5.01 -12.96
N ASP A 140 7.82 -5.90 -13.18
CA ASP A 140 8.29 -6.76 -12.11
C ASP A 140 9.05 -5.94 -11.08
N ILE A 141 8.73 -6.14 -9.81
CA ILE A 141 9.40 -5.48 -8.71
C ILE A 141 9.98 -6.54 -7.78
N ILE A 142 11.26 -6.45 -7.51
CA ILE A 142 11.95 -7.30 -6.56
C ILE A 142 12.26 -6.47 -5.32
N VAL A 143 11.80 -6.94 -4.17
CA VAL A 143 12.05 -6.29 -2.89
C VAL A 143 12.82 -7.23 -1.99
N PHE A 144 13.95 -6.77 -1.46
CA PHE A 144 14.61 -7.37 -0.30
C PHE A 144 14.52 -6.40 0.86
N ASN A 145 13.88 -6.84 1.94
CA ASN A 145 13.70 -6.07 3.17
C ASN A 145 14.31 -6.86 4.33
N GLY A 146 15.41 -6.38 4.88
CA GLY A 146 16.14 -7.08 5.94
C GLY A 146 15.31 -7.20 7.23
N ASN A 147 15.47 -6.30 8.17
CA ASN A 147 14.68 -6.26 9.40
C ASN A 147 13.92 -4.93 9.48
N ARG A 148 12.61 -4.99 9.33
CA ARG A 148 11.74 -3.80 9.32
C ARG A 148 11.74 -3.03 10.65
N ASN A 149 12.10 -3.69 11.74
CA ASN A 149 12.17 -3.08 13.07
C ASN A 149 13.49 -2.33 13.30
N ILE A 150 14.43 -2.40 12.36
CA ILE A 150 15.73 -1.72 12.44
C ILE A 150 15.79 -0.68 11.30
N PRO A 151 15.71 0.63 11.60
CA PRO A 151 15.65 1.69 10.58
C PRO A 151 16.80 1.66 9.55
N ASN A 152 17.99 1.24 9.97
CA ASN A 152 19.18 1.16 9.12
C ASN A 152 19.44 -0.26 8.57
N SER A 153 18.44 -1.14 8.61
CA SER A 153 18.54 -2.47 7.99
C SER A 153 18.65 -2.35 6.48
N LEU A 154 19.36 -3.30 5.87
CA LEU A 154 19.48 -3.35 4.42
C LEU A 154 18.10 -3.43 3.77
N TYR A 155 17.89 -2.53 2.84
CA TYR A 155 16.71 -2.49 1.98
C TYR A 155 17.16 -2.33 0.54
N LEU A 156 16.70 -3.21 -0.33
CA LEU A 156 16.97 -3.14 -1.75
C LEU A 156 15.67 -3.37 -2.49
N ILE A 157 15.40 -2.52 -3.45
CA ILE A 157 14.26 -2.65 -4.34
C ILE A 157 14.73 -2.33 -5.76
N ALA A 158 14.25 -3.11 -6.70
CA ALA A 158 14.49 -2.90 -8.11
C ALA A 158 13.21 -3.16 -8.89
N LYS A 159 13.02 -2.46 -9.99
CA LYS A 159 11.93 -2.70 -10.91
C LYS A 159 12.42 -2.82 -12.33
N THR A 160 11.72 -3.60 -13.14
CA THR A 160 11.82 -3.54 -14.60
C THR A 160 10.92 -2.43 -15.14
N GLY A 161 11.14 -2.03 -16.38
CA GLY A 161 10.35 -1.01 -17.05
C GLY A 161 9.72 -1.53 -18.33
N ASP A 162 8.66 -0.87 -18.77
CA ASP A 162 8.10 -0.98 -20.09
C ASP A 162 8.09 0.43 -20.71
N PRO A 163 8.95 0.71 -21.70
CA PRO A 163 9.08 2.05 -22.26
C PRO A 163 7.82 2.54 -22.99
N ASP A 164 6.93 1.64 -23.35
CA ASP A 164 5.69 1.97 -24.06
C ASP A 164 4.54 2.36 -23.11
N MET A 165 4.74 2.23 -21.79
CA MET A 165 3.72 2.59 -20.81
C MET A 165 3.80 4.07 -20.44
N ALA A 166 2.62 4.72 -20.39
CA ALA A 166 2.49 6.07 -19.88
C ALA A 166 3.01 6.19 -18.43
N HIS A 167 3.64 7.32 -18.11
CA HIS A 167 4.26 7.60 -16.80
C HIS A 167 5.46 6.72 -16.43
N GLN A 168 5.93 5.90 -17.33
CA GLN A 168 7.22 5.22 -17.21
C GLN A 168 8.25 5.99 -17.99
N GLN A 169 9.09 6.71 -17.28
CA GLN A 169 10.30 7.28 -17.88
C GLN A 169 11.19 6.09 -18.24
N LEU A 170 11.81 6.11 -19.43
CA LEU A 170 12.76 5.13 -19.90
C LEU A 170 13.60 4.58 -18.74
N ASP A 171 13.08 3.59 -18.05
CA ASP A 171 13.77 2.91 -16.97
C ASP A 171 14.67 1.87 -17.63
N ILE A 172 15.94 2.22 -17.80
CA ILE A 172 16.99 1.34 -18.31
C ILE A 172 17.51 0.49 -17.16
#